data_1be79056a9c82c26c32b95526a8d7cd8
#
_entry.id   1be79056a9c82c26c32b95526a8d7cd8
#
_cell.length_a   1.000
_cell.length_b   1.000
_cell.length_c   1.000
_cell.angle_alpha   90.00
_cell.angle_beta   90.00
_cell.angle_gamma   90.00
#
_symmetry.space_group_name_H-M   'P 1'
#
loop_
_entity.id
_entity.type
_entity.pdbx_description
1 polymer ?
#
loop_
_entity_poly.entity_id
_entity_poly.type
_entity_poly.pdbx_seq_one_letter_code
_entity_poly.pdbx_strand_id
1 'polypeptide(L)'
;MAYKILRIYSIPYIHVYSNFLDEQESKNLSYCELQKEFLKKKISYSDVLSRNMKKLGNQSYEIIENFDYLQKKWAQENMSSKFDNLNNNEILQNQIVEIKPDIIFFQNLPTINL
;
A
#
# COMPACT_ATOMS: atom_id res chain seq x y z
N MET A 1 -5.74 -15.76 -19.41
CA MET A 1 -5.37 -14.35 -19.54
C MET A 1 -5.02 -13.78 -18.19
N ALA A 2 -3.89 -13.13 -18.07
CA ALA A 2 -3.43 -12.54 -16.81
C ALA A 2 -3.89 -11.08 -16.71
N TYR A 3 -4.43 -10.71 -15.55
CA TYR A 3 -4.83 -9.35 -15.25
C TYR A 3 -3.86 -8.74 -14.25
N LYS A 4 -3.76 -7.43 -14.26
CA LYS A 4 -3.06 -6.67 -13.24
C LYS A 4 -4.11 -6.11 -12.29
N ILE A 5 -4.10 -6.59 -11.06
CA ILE A 5 -5.12 -6.28 -10.06
C ILE A 5 -4.49 -5.45 -8.95
N LEU A 6 -5.14 -4.35 -8.59
CA LEU A 6 -4.72 -3.50 -7.50
C LEU A 6 -5.81 -3.47 -6.45
N ARG A 7 -5.45 -3.83 -5.21
CA ARG A 7 -6.33 -3.66 -4.06
C ARG A 7 -5.90 -2.42 -3.29
N ILE A 8 -6.84 -1.50 -3.07
CA ILE A 8 -6.62 -0.30 -2.28
C ILE A 8 -7.51 -0.38 -1.05
N TYR A 9 -6.95 -0.22 0.14
CA TYR A 9 -7.72 -0.35 1.36
C TYR A 9 -7.16 0.51 2.49
N SER A 10 -7.99 0.69 3.52
CA SER A 10 -7.64 1.36 4.76
C SER A 10 -7.82 0.41 5.92
N ILE A 11 -6.97 0.53 6.94
CA ILE A 11 -7.14 -0.18 8.18
C ILE A 11 -7.65 0.84 9.21
N PRO A 12 -8.79 0.58 9.87
CA PRO A 12 -9.39 1.56 10.77
C PRO A 12 -8.65 1.74 12.10
N TYR A 13 -7.74 0.82 12.42
CA TYR A 13 -7.03 0.83 13.71
C TYR A 13 -5.67 1.51 13.56
N ILE A 14 -5.65 2.84 13.64
CA ILE A 14 -4.45 3.65 13.38
C ILE A 14 -3.28 3.28 14.29
N HIS A 15 -3.55 2.91 15.55
CA HIS A 15 -2.51 2.54 16.50
C HIS A 15 -1.68 1.31 16.05
N VAL A 16 -2.24 0.50 15.17
CA VAL A 16 -1.53 -0.66 14.60
C VAL A 16 -0.29 -0.21 13.83
N TYR A 17 -0.40 0.91 13.12
CA TYR A 17 0.71 1.43 12.32
C TYR A 17 1.86 1.88 13.21
N SER A 18 1.57 2.65 14.27
CA SER A 18 2.63 3.12 15.16
C SER A 18 3.29 1.96 15.91
N ASN A 19 2.51 0.98 16.37
CA ASN A 19 3.07 -0.20 17.02
C ASN A 19 4.01 -0.96 16.08
N PHE A 20 3.61 -1.15 14.85
CA PHE A 20 4.45 -1.81 13.85
C PHE A 20 5.74 -1.03 13.60
N LEU A 21 5.63 0.30 13.43
CA LEU A 21 6.79 1.14 13.16
C LEU A 21 7.79 1.12 14.33
N ASP A 22 7.30 1.08 15.56
CA ASP A 22 8.17 0.95 16.74
C ASP A 22 8.99 -0.32 16.70
N GLU A 23 8.40 -1.43 16.25
CA GLU A 23 9.11 -2.70 16.09
C GLU A 23 10.18 -2.62 15.00
N GLN A 24 10.03 -1.73 14.01
CA GLN A 24 10.93 -1.59 12.88
C GLN A 24 11.91 -0.42 13.03
N GLU A 25 11.94 0.24 14.16
CA GLU A 25 12.64 1.51 14.39
C GLU A 25 14.09 1.49 13.94
N SER A 26 14.81 0.40 14.17
CA SER A 26 16.23 0.30 13.83
C SER A 26 16.49 -0.19 12.40
N LYS A 27 15.45 -0.47 11.62
CA LYS A 27 15.58 -1.06 10.29
C LYS A 27 15.32 0.00 9.23
N ASN A 28 16.26 0.15 8.30
CA ASN A 28 16.09 1.05 7.17
C ASN A 28 15.54 0.28 5.96
N LEU A 29 14.25 -0.03 6.00
CA LEU A 29 13.60 -0.84 4.98
C LEU A 29 13.06 0.02 3.84
N SER A 30 13.10 -0.53 2.62
CA SER A 30 12.44 0.08 1.47
C SER A 30 10.91 -0.03 1.61
N TYR A 31 10.19 0.67 0.73
CA TYR A 31 8.73 0.56 0.70
C TYR A 31 8.27 -0.89 0.56
N CYS A 32 8.84 -1.63 -0.40
CA CYS A 32 8.45 -3.03 -0.63
C CYS A 32 8.75 -3.92 0.56
N GLU A 33 9.91 -3.75 1.17
CA GLU A 33 10.29 -4.53 2.35
C GLU A 33 9.40 -4.21 3.54
N LEU A 34 9.12 -2.93 3.76
CA LEU A 34 8.30 -2.49 4.87
C LEU A 34 6.86 -2.99 4.72
N GLN A 35 6.30 -2.87 3.52
CA GLN A 35 4.96 -3.38 3.24
C GLN A 35 4.88 -4.89 3.46
N LYS A 36 5.87 -5.63 2.98
CA LYS A 36 5.93 -7.07 3.14
C LYS A 36 5.95 -7.48 4.61
N GLU A 37 6.77 -6.79 5.41
CA GLU A 37 6.84 -7.07 6.86
C GLU A 37 5.52 -6.75 7.55
N PHE A 38 4.86 -5.66 7.16
CA PHE A 38 3.57 -5.30 7.72
C PHE A 38 2.50 -6.34 7.38
N LEU A 39 2.45 -6.79 6.14
CA LEU A 39 1.46 -7.78 5.72
C LEU A 39 1.64 -9.13 6.40
N LYS A 40 2.85 -9.46 6.82
CA LYS A 40 3.11 -10.68 7.61
C LYS A 40 2.40 -10.68 8.95
N LYS A 41 2.07 -9.53 9.49
CA LYS A 41 1.33 -9.43 10.76
C LYS A 41 -0.10 -9.91 10.65
N LYS A 42 -0.61 -10.04 9.44
CA LYS A 42 -1.98 -10.54 9.15
C LYS A 42 -3.06 -9.79 9.92
N ILE A 43 -2.87 -8.48 10.03
CA ILE A 43 -3.83 -7.61 10.69
C ILE A 43 -4.92 -7.27 9.67
N SER A 44 -6.18 -7.59 10.00
CA SER A 44 -7.35 -7.28 9.18
C SER A 44 -7.26 -7.87 7.76
N TYR A 45 -6.79 -7.11 6.80
CA TYR A 45 -6.78 -7.50 5.38
C TYR A 45 -5.37 -7.89 4.95
N SER A 46 -4.89 -9.04 5.41
CA SER A 46 -3.56 -9.52 5.05
C SER A 46 -3.40 -9.71 3.53
N ASP A 47 -2.26 -10.24 3.11
CA ASP A 47 -1.92 -10.47 1.70
C ASP A 47 -2.63 -11.68 1.07
N VAL A 48 -3.68 -12.20 1.71
CA VAL A 48 -4.37 -13.42 1.24
C VAL A 48 -4.91 -13.25 -0.19
N LEU A 49 -5.56 -12.11 -0.46
CA LEU A 49 -6.11 -11.87 -1.79
C LEU A 49 -5.00 -11.85 -2.84
N SER A 50 -3.91 -11.13 -2.58
CA SER A 50 -2.79 -11.04 -3.52
C SER A 50 -2.16 -12.40 -3.78
N ARG A 51 -1.96 -13.20 -2.74
CA ARG A 51 -1.39 -14.54 -2.90
C ARG A 51 -2.28 -15.41 -3.76
N ASN A 52 -3.59 -15.38 -3.52
CA ASN A 52 -4.53 -16.18 -4.28
C ASN A 52 -4.62 -15.74 -5.74
N MET A 53 -4.62 -14.43 -5.99
CA MET A 53 -4.63 -13.92 -7.36
C MET A 53 -3.36 -14.29 -8.12
N LYS A 54 -2.21 -14.27 -7.46
CA LYS A 54 -0.95 -14.69 -8.07
C LYS A 54 -0.96 -16.18 -8.42
N LYS A 55 -1.55 -17.02 -7.56
CA LYS A 55 -1.70 -18.45 -7.84
C LYS A 55 -2.56 -18.70 -9.07
N LEU A 56 -3.49 -17.82 -9.36
CA LEU A 56 -4.35 -17.90 -10.54
C LEU A 56 -3.70 -17.30 -11.79
N GLY A 57 -2.44 -16.88 -11.71
CA GLY A 57 -1.70 -16.35 -12.84
C GLY A 57 -1.83 -14.84 -13.04
N ASN A 58 -2.41 -14.12 -12.09
CA ASN A 58 -2.56 -12.67 -12.17
C ASN A 58 -1.42 -11.96 -11.45
N GLN A 59 -1.11 -10.73 -11.87
CA GLN A 59 -0.27 -9.82 -11.11
C GLN A 59 -1.16 -9.11 -10.10
N SER A 60 -0.69 -9.02 -8.85
CA SER A 60 -1.49 -8.42 -7.80
C SER A 60 -0.65 -7.48 -6.95
N TYR A 61 -1.21 -6.30 -6.68
CA TYR A 61 -0.56 -5.25 -5.90
C TYR A 61 -1.50 -4.78 -4.80
N GLU A 62 -0.93 -4.30 -3.71
CA GLU A 62 -1.70 -3.78 -2.58
C GLU A 62 -1.21 -2.40 -2.20
N ILE A 63 -2.15 -1.51 -1.88
CA ILE A 63 -1.86 -0.18 -1.35
C ILE A 63 -2.71 0.01 -0.09
N ILE A 64 -2.03 0.35 1.01
CA ILE A 64 -2.69 0.68 2.28
C ILE A 64 -2.78 2.20 2.33
N GLU A 65 -3.91 2.72 1.91
CA GLU A 65 -4.10 4.14 1.62
C GLU A 65 -3.85 5.04 2.83
N ASN A 66 -4.26 4.61 4.02
CA ASN A 66 -4.14 5.42 5.22
C ASN A 66 -2.89 5.12 6.08
N PHE A 67 -1.96 4.34 5.57
CA PHE A 67 -0.69 4.11 6.25
C PHE A 67 0.29 5.20 5.79
N ASP A 68 0.23 6.35 6.44
CA ASP A 68 0.92 7.56 5.99
C ASP A 68 2.43 7.39 5.84
N TYR A 69 3.08 6.75 6.80
CA TYR A 69 4.52 6.53 6.75
C TYR A 69 4.90 5.69 5.52
N LEU A 70 4.14 4.63 5.27
CA LEU A 70 4.40 3.74 4.14
C LEU A 70 4.18 4.46 2.81
N GLN A 71 3.11 5.24 2.71
CA GLN A 71 2.80 6.01 1.50
C GLN A 71 3.86 7.07 1.23
N LYS A 72 4.33 7.75 2.25
CA LYS A 72 5.42 8.72 2.13
C LYS A 72 6.73 8.04 1.71
N LYS A 73 6.97 6.85 2.19
CA LYS A 73 8.14 6.05 1.80
C LYS A 73 8.11 5.74 0.30
N TRP A 74 6.94 5.35 -0.21
CA TRP A 74 6.77 5.13 -1.65
C TRP A 74 7.07 6.40 -2.45
N ALA A 75 6.52 7.52 -2.01
CA ALA A 75 6.72 8.80 -2.69
C ALA A 75 8.21 9.21 -2.67
N GLN A 76 8.89 9.00 -1.55
CA GLN A 76 10.30 9.29 -1.43
C GLN A 76 11.14 8.47 -2.42
N GLU A 77 10.78 7.22 -2.64
CA GLU A 77 11.52 6.32 -3.53
C GLU A 77 11.22 6.54 -5.00
N ASN A 78 9.98 6.96 -5.33
CA ASN A 78 9.51 6.98 -6.70
C ASN A 78 9.26 8.37 -7.27
N MET A 79 9.18 9.38 -6.44
CA MET A 79 8.91 10.75 -6.86
C MET A 79 10.11 11.62 -6.54
N SER A 80 10.35 12.62 -7.38
CA SER A 80 11.45 13.54 -7.14
C SER A 80 11.13 14.49 -5.97
N SER A 81 11.90 15.51 -5.78
CA SER A 81 12.01 16.39 -4.61
C SER A 81 10.73 16.99 -4.02
N LYS A 82 9.53 16.68 -4.55
CA LYS A 82 8.29 17.31 -4.10
C LYS A 82 7.40 16.43 -3.23
N PHE A 83 7.88 15.26 -2.81
CA PHE A 83 7.04 14.31 -2.08
C PHE A 83 6.53 14.86 -0.73
N ASP A 84 7.26 15.76 -0.11
CA ASP A 84 6.87 16.33 1.19
C ASP A 84 5.61 17.17 1.12
N ASN A 85 5.30 17.70 -0.05
CA ASN A 85 4.14 18.57 -0.25
C ASN A 85 2.92 17.83 -0.76
N LEU A 86 3.02 16.51 -0.95
CA LEU A 86 1.92 15.72 -1.49
C LEU A 86 1.00 15.23 -0.39
N ASN A 87 -0.30 15.29 -0.65
CA ASN A 87 -1.28 14.63 0.22
C ASN A 87 -1.43 13.16 -0.19
N ASN A 88 -2.15 12.39 0.63
CA ASN A 88 -2.31 10.97 0.40
C ASN A 88 -3.01 10.65 -0.91
N ASN A 89 -3.96 11.48 -1.33
CA ASN A 89 -4.65 11.30 -2.61
C ASN A 89 -3.71 11.47 -3.80
N GLU A 90 -2.83 12.44 -3.75
CA GLU A 90 -1.86 12.67 -4.83
C GLU A 90 -0.88 11.50 -4.93
N ILE A 91 -0.41 10.99 -3.79
CA ILE A 91 0.46 9.83 -3.77
C ILE A 91 -0.27 8.62 -4.38
N LEU A 92 -1.51 8.39 -3.96
CA LEU A 92 -2.30 7.28 -4.46
C LEU A 92 -2.52 7.36 -5.97
N GLN A 93 -2.83 8.54 -6.49
CA GLN A 93 -3.00 8.75 -7.93
C GLN A 93 -1.71 8.40 -8.70
N ASN A 94 -0.57 8.81 -8.17
CA ASN A 94 0.72 8.49 -8.80
C ASN A 94 1.01 7.00 -8.77
N GLN A 95 0.64 6.32 -7.68
CA GLN A 95 0.79 4.87 -7.57
C GLN A 95 -0.07 4.15 -8.62
N ILE A 96 -1.30 4.58 -8.80
CA ILE A 96 -2.20 3.99 -9.80
C ILE A 96 -1.65 4.19 -11.21
N VAL A 97 -1.16 5.38 -11.51
CA VAL A 97 -0.56 5.67 -12.81
C VAL A 97 0.66 4.79 -13.06
N GLU A 98 1.48 4.58 -12.05
CA GLU A 98 2.69 3.76 -12.17
C GLU A 98 2.35 2.29 -12.37
N ILE A 99 1.40 1.76 -11.61
CA ILE A 99 1.01 0.35 -11.68
C ILE A 99 0.22 0.03 -12.95
N LYS A 100 -0.63 0.94 -13.40
CA LYS A 100 -1.51 0.75 -14.57
C LYS A 100 -2.36 -0.51 -14.44
N PRO A 101 -3.18 -0.62 -13.39
CA PRO A 101 -3.95 -1.83 -13.16
C PRO A 101 -5.08 -2.00 -14.18
N ASP A 102 -5.43 -3.24 -14.45
CA ASP A 102 -6.62 -3.58 -15.23
C ASP A 102 -7.87 -3.53 -14.36
N ILE A 103 -7.74 -3.90 -13.10
CA ILE A 103 -8.84 -3.96 -12.15
C ILE A 103 -8.39 -3.31 -10.85
N ILE A 104 -9.23 -2.43 -10.31
CA ILE A 104 -9.01 -1.83 -8.99
C ILE A 104 -10.12 -2.31 -8.06
N PHE A 105 -9.71 -2.89 -6.92
CA PHE A 105 -10.61 -3.34 -5.88
C PHE A 105 -10.45 -2.43 -4.66
N PHE A 106 -11.51 -1.71 -4.30
CA PHE A 106 -11.52 -0.81 -3.15
C PHE A 106 -12.17 -1.47 -1.94
N GLN A 107 -11.60 -1.25 -0.77
CA GLN A 107 -12.08 -1.85 0.46
C GLN A 107 -11.86 -0.91 1.64
N ASN A 108 -12.95 -0.55 2.35
CA ASN A 108 -12.90 0.31 3.54
C ASN A 108 -12.19 1.65 3.30
N LEU A 109 -12.75 2.50 2.44
CA LEU A 109 -12.12 3.77 2.06
C LEU A 109 -12.92 4.97 2.57
N PRO A 110 -12.86 5.32 3.86
CA PRO A 110 -13.61 6.47 4.36
C PRO A 110 -13.02 7.82 3.95
N THR A 111 -11.77 7.85 3.47
CA THR A 111 -11.02 9.09 3.27
C THR A 111 -10.73 9.42 1.81
N ILE A 112 -11.09 8.57 0.86
CA ILE A 112 -10.80 8.79 -0.56
C ILE A 112 -11.97 9.48 -1.24
N ASN A 113 -11.66 10.60 -1.88
CA ASN A 113 -12.54 11.30 -2.80
C ASN A 113 -12.08 10.99 -4.23
N LEU A 114 -12.86 10.21 -4.91
CA LEU A 114 -12.56 9.86 -6.30
C LEU A 114 -13.26 10.76 -7.29
#